data_381217b29b31fb1a4ceff02cce3351c0
#
_entry.id   381217b29b31fb1a4ceff02cce3351c0
#
_cell.length_a   1.000
_cell.length_b   1.000
_cell.length_c   1.000
_cell.angle_alpha   90.00
_cell.angle_beta   90.00
_cell.angle_gamma   90.00
#
_symmetry.space_group_name_H-M   'P 1'
#
loop_
_entity.id
_entity.type
_entity.pdbx_description
1 polymer ?
#
loop_
_entity_poly.entity_id
_entity_poly.type
_entity_poly.pdbx_seq_one_letter_code
_entity_poly.pdbx_strand_id
1 'polypeptide(L)'
;MKKQPFVAEIIGPAGVGKSTLSRRLNHRDGTVQAGLSVWGLPPTLLLRNLWFALPVFLDLYEVGRLPWDELKQIVRLMALHQLLKQERLQHYQTLVLDEGAVFTLAKLCAFGRENIKRRFCEKWLQDFLRQWASTLDAIIWLDAPDSILTERIRARHKAHRVKAETDGEIHEFLARYRASFEKIISELTVHRSLKVMRLNTEILAQERVADAVLAGLREEW
;
A
#
# COMPACT_ATOMS: atom_id res chain seq x y z
N MET A 1 -1.81 21.13 -21.50
CA MET A 1 -1.06 20.24 -20.57
C MET A 1 -1.96 19.06 -20.23
N LYS A 2 -1.53 17.80 -20.42
CA LYS A 2 -2.33 16.66 -19.94
C LYS A 2 -2.31 16.68 -18.41
N LYS A 3 -3.50 16.63 -17.80
CA LYS A 3 -3.63 16.51 -16.33
C LYS A 3 -3.03 15.15 -15.92
N GLN A 4 -2.20 15.13 -14.88
CA GLN A 4 -1.68 13.85 -14.36
C GLN A 4 -2.82 13.04 -13.73
N PRO A 5 -2.80 11.70 -13.83
CA PRO A 5 -3.80 10.87 -13.17
C PRO A 5 -3.84 11.12 -11.66
N PHE A 6 -5.02 11.10 -11.09
CA PHE A 6 -5.22 11.06 -9.64
C PHE A 6 -4.77 9.70 -9.10
N VAL A 7 -3.91 9.66 -8.09
CA VAL A 7 -3.35 8.41 -7.55
C VAL A 7 -3.88 8.14 -6.16
N ALA A 8 -4.63 7.05 -6.01
CA ALA A 8 -5.14 6.58 -4.72
C ALA A 8 -4.52 5.23 -4.33
N GLU A 9 -4.42 4.93 -3.04
CA GLU A 9 -4.00 3.62 -2.54
C GLU A 9 -5.07 3.00 -1.64
N ILE A 10 -5.44 1.74 -1.92
CA ILE A 10 -6.30 0.95 -1.04
C ILE A 10 -5.43 0.27 0.00
N ILE A 11 -5.69 0.58 1.27
CA ILE A 11 -5.05 -0.05 2.41
C ILE A 11 -6.06 -0.74 3.31
N GLY A 12 -5.56 -1.54 4.23
CA GLY A 12 -6.36 -2.21 5.25
C GLY A 12 -5.79 -3.58 5.57
N PRO A 13 -6.20 -4.17 6.68
CA PRO A 13 -5.70 -5.47 7.14
C PRO A 13 -6.07 -6.62 6.20
N ALA A 14 -5.52 -7.80 6.49
CA ALA A 14 -5.87 -9.01 5.76
C ALA A 14 -7.36 -9.35 5.92
N GLY A 15 -8.01 -9.85 4.86
CA GLY A 15 -9.44 -10.24 4.92
C GLY A 15 -10.42 -9.09 4.65
N VAL A 16 -9.99 -7.84 4.63
CA VAL A 16 -10.88 -6.67 4.51
C VAL A 16 -11.51 -6.47 3.12
N GLY A 17 -11.02 -7.14 2.06
CA GLY A 17 -11.63 -7.08 0.73
C GLY A 17 -10.96 -6.15 -0.29
N LYS A 18 -9.71 -5.70 -0.07
CA LYS A 18 -8.95 -4.83 -0.99
C LYS A 18 -8.99 -5.29 -2.46
N SER A 19 -8.56 -6.52 -2.72
CA SER A 19 -8.50 -7.04 -4.11
C SER A 19 -9.88 -7.26 -4.74
N THR A 20 -10.94 -7.40 -3.92
CA THR A 20 -12.32 -7.43 -4.41
C THR A 20 -12.75 -6.03 -4.85
N LEU A 21 -12.43 -5.01 -4.05
CA LEU A 21 -12.69 -3.62 -4.41
C LEU A 21 -11.93 -3.24 -5.68
N SER A 22 -10.63 -3.52 -5.78
CA SER A 22 -9.82 -3.23 -6.98
C SER A 22 -10.44 -3.81 -8.25
N ARG A 23 -10.87 -5.08 -8.22
CA ARG A 23 -11.54 -5.71 -9.37
C ARG A 23 -12.85 -5.00 -9.74
N ARG A 24 -13.66 -4.62 -8.75
CA ARG A 24 -14.94 -3.92 -8.99
C ARG A 24 -14.73 -2.54 -9.59
N LEU A 25 -13.74 -1.78 -9.14
CA LEU A 25 -13.42 -0.47 -9.69
C LEU A 25 -13.05 -0.57 -11.18
N ASN A 26 -12.21 -1.54 -11.57
CA ASN A 26 -11.86 -1.77 -12.98
C ASN A 26 -13.05 -2.16 -13.87
N HIS A 27 -14.06 -2.85 -13.32
CA HIS A 27 -15.23 -3.26 -14.10
C HIS A 27 -16.28 -2.16 -14.24
N ARG A 28 -16.31 -1.18 -13.33
CA ARG A 28 -17.36 -0.16 -13.28
C ARG A 28 -17.01 1.13 -14.00
N ASP A 29 -15.75 1.45 -14.10
CA ASP A 29 -15.31 2.72 -14.68
C ASP A 29 -14.03 2.53 -15.52
N GLY A 30 -14.17 2.66 -16.84
CA GLY A 30 -13.05 2.52 -17.78
C GLY A 30 -11.99 3.63 -17.67
N THR A 31 -12.25 4.70 -16.91
CA THR A 31 -11.30 5.78 -16.64
C THR A 31 -10.42 5.51 -15.42
N VAL A 32 -10.76 4.47 -14.65
CA VAL A 32 -10.04 4.03 -13.45
C VAL A 32 -9.22 2.77 -13.75
N GLN A 33 -7.92 2.82 -13.51
CA GLN A 33 -7.03 1.65 -13.51
C GLN A 33 -6.73 1.26 -12.07
N ALA A 34 -7.37 0.21 -11.57
CA ALA A 34 -7.13 -0.30 -10.22
C ALA A 34 -6.32 -1.60 -10.21
N GLY A 35 -5.75 -1.92 -9.03
CA GLY A 35 -4.97 -3.14 -8.83
C GLY A 35 -3.50 -3.03 -9.20
N LEU A 36 -3.00 -1.82 -9.45
CA LEU A 36 -1.57 -1.60 -9.57
C LEU A 36 -0.90 -1.89 -8.22
N SER A 37 0.17 -2.69 -8.21
CA SER A 37 0.81 -3.10 -6.96
C SER A 37 2.31 -3.27 -7.11
N VAL A 38 2.99 -3.43 -5.98
CA VAL A 38 4.42 -3.79 -5.95
C VAL A 38 4.70 -5.20 -6.50
N TRP A 39 3.65 -5.98 -6.77
CA TRP A 39 3.73 -7.31 -7.35
C TRP A 39 3.46 -7.25 -8.86
N GLY A 40 4.07 -8.15 -9.64
CA GLY A 40 3.84 -8.18 -11.08
C GLY A 40 4.51 -7.04 -11.85
N LEU A 41 5.49 -6.35 -11.26
CA LEU A 41 6.26 -5.31 -11.92
C LEU A 41 7.19 -5.89 -13.00
N PRO A 42 7.41 -5.17 -14.13
CA PRO A 42 8.34 -5.62 -15.16
C PRO A 42 9.75 -5.86 -14.61
N PRO A 43 10.40 -7.00 -14.93
CA PRO A 43 11.75 -7.29 -14.45
C PRO A 43 12.79 -6.21 -14.79
N THR A 44 12.64 -5.56 -15.93
CA THR A 44 13.50 -4.44 -16.35
C THR A 44 13.46 -3.25 -15.41
N LEU A 45 12.27 -2.93 -14.88
CA LEU A 45 12.13 -1.89 -13.86
C LEU A 45 12.77 -2.31 -12.54
N LEU A 46 12.63 -3.58 -12.16
CA LEU A 46 13.24 -4.09 -10.92
C LEU A 46 14.76 -4.05 -10.99
N LEU A 47 15.37 -4.53 -12.10
CA LEU A 47 16.82 -4.51 -12.29
C LEU A 47 17.38 -3.08 -12.30
N ARG A 48 16.72 -2.15 -12.99
CA ARG A 48 17.13 -0.75 -13.01
C ARG A 48 17.12 -0.14 -11.60
N ASN A 49 16.10 -0.44 -10.82
CA ASN A 49 15.97 0.12 -9.47
C ASN A 49 16.85 -0.58 -8.44
N LEU A 50 17.34 -1.78 -8.70
CA LEU A 50 18.31 -2.44 -7.83
C LEU A 50 19.61 -1.64 -7.74
N TRP A 51 20.08 -1.07 -8.85
CA TRP A 51 21.25 -0.20 -8.86
C TRP A 51 21.04 1.09 -8.04
N PHE A 52 19.87 1.73 -8.19
CA PHE A 52 19.54 2.92 -7.41
C PHE A 52 19.29 2.66 -5.93
N ALA A 53 18.98 1.42 -5.56
CA ALA A 53 18.80 1.02 -4.16
C ALA A 53 20.12 0.67 -3.45
N LEU A 54 21.27 0.70 -4.15
CA LEU A 54 22.58 0.37 -3.56
C LEU A 54 22.93 1.19 -2.31
N PRO A 55 22.74 2.54 -2.28
CA PRO A 55 22.99 3.31 -1.06
C PRO A 55 22.13 2.83 0.11
N VAL A 56 20.84 2.58 -0.13
CA VAL A 56 19.92 2.06 0.90
C VAL A 56 20.35 0.67 1.38
N PHE A 57 20.86 -0.16 0.46
CA PHE A 57 21.41 -1.47 0.81
C PHE A 57 22.62 -1.34 1.74
N LEU A 58 23.56 -0.44 1.44
CA LEU A 58 24.73 -0.19 2.27
C LEU A 58 24.33 0.30 3.67
N ASP A 59 23.35 1.17 3.76
CA ASP A 59 22.83 1.66 5.03
C ASP A 59 22.12 0.56 5.85
N LEU A 60 21.41 -0.35 5.19
CA LEU A 60 20.70 -1.44 5.85
C LEU A 60 21.57 -2.67 6.12
N TYR A 61 22.76 -2.72 5.53
CA TYR A 61 23.67 -3.85 5.69
C TYR A 61 24.24 -3.90 7.11
N GLU A 62 24.02 -5.03 7.77
CA GLU A 62 24.66 -5.37 9.03
C GLU A 62 25.57 -6.57 8.82
N VAL A 63 26.75 -6.56 9.46
CA VAL A 63 27.73 -7.63 9.32
C VAL A 63 27.07 -8.99 9.62
N GLY A 64 27.13 -9.87 8.62
CA GLY A 64 26.59 -11.24 8.70
C GLY A 64 25.10 -11.39 8.35
N ARG A 65 24.36 -10.32 8.04
CA ARG A 65 22.93 -10.42 7.68
C ARG A 65 22.53 -9.47 6.55
N LEU A 66 22.20 -10.06 5.40
CA LEU A 66 21.72 -9.31 4.25
C LEU A 66 20.23 -8.97 4.41
N PRO A 67 19.82 -7.70 4.27
CA PRO A 67 18.41 -7.26 4.40
C PRO A 67 17.63 -7.50 3.09
N TRP A 68 17.70 -8.71 2.53
CA TRP A 68 17.14 -9.00 1.20
C TRP A 68 15.64 -8.75 1.09
N ASP A 69 14.86 -9.07 2.12
CA ASP A 69 13.41 -8.94 2.05
C ASP A 69 12.99 -7.47 2.11
N GLU A 70 13.67 -6.69 2.93
CA GLU A 70 13.49 -5.25 3.03
C GLU A 70 13.92 -4.55 1.75
N LEU A 71 15.11 -4.87 1.25
CA LEU A 71 15.64 -4.34 -0.01
C LEU A 71 14.70 -4.62 -1.19
N LYS A 72 14.19 -5.85 -1.32
CA LYS A 72 13.21 -6.20 -2.33
C LYS A 72 11.96 -5.31 -2.28
N GLN A 73 11.45 -4.99 -1.08
CA GLN A 73 10.29 -4.13 -0.93
C GLN A 73 10.60 -2.70 -1.39
N ILE A 74 11.76 -2.18 -1.01
CA ILE A 74 12.20 -0.83 -1.41
C ILE A 74 12.38 -0.74 -2.92
N VAL A 75 13.09 -1.70 -3.54
CA VAL A 75 13.28 -1.78 -5.00
C VAL A 75 11.94 -1.83 -5.73
N ARG A 76 10.98 -2.61 -5.21
CA ARG A 76 9.64 -2.69 -5.79
C ARG A 76 8.87 -1.38 -5.69
N LEU A 77 8.97 -0.68 -4.57
CA LEU A 77 8.35 0.63 -4.43
C LEU A 77 8.95 1.67 -5.39
N MET A 78 10.28 1.68 -5.55
CA MET A 78 10.94 2.54 -6.53
C MET A 78 10.48 2.21 -7.96
N ALA A 79 10.39 0.92 -8.30
CA ALA A 79 9.91 0.46 -9.60
C ALA A 79 8.43 0.80 -9.83
N LEU A 80 7.56 0.67 -8.81
CA LEU A 80 6.17 1.07 -8.88
C LEU A 80 6.03 2.57 -9.14
N HIS A 81 6.79 3.41 -8.42
CA HIS A 81 6.80 4.85 -8.64
C HIS A 81 7.20 5.22 -10.08
N GLN A 82 8.19 4.52 -10.65
CA GLN A 82 8.55 4.71 -12.07
C GLN A 82 7.48 4.19 -13.04
N LEU A 83 6.79 3.10 -12.69
CA LEU A 83 5.66 2.60 -13.46
C LEU A 83 4.54 3.63 -13.58
N LEU A 84 4.20 4.32 -12.49
CA LEU A 84 3.15 5.34 -12.47
C LEU A 84 3.43 6.52 -13.41
N LYS A 85 4.69 6.77 -13.72
CA LYS A 85 5.12 7.84 -14.66
C LYS A 85 5.11 7.42 -16.13
N GLN A 86 4.78 6.15 -16.45
CA GLN A 86 4.77 5.69 -17.83
C GLN A 86 3.57 6.25 -18.61
N GLU A 87 3.79 6.65 -19.85
CA GLU A 87 2.76 7.25 -20.73
C GLU A 87 1.52 6.37 -20.89
N ARG A 88 1.67 5.05 -20.88
CA ARG A 88 0.55 4.11 -20.96
C ARG A 88 -0.46 4.23 -19.81
N LEU A 89 -0.10 4.82 -18.68
CA LEU A 89 -0.99 5.05 -17.56
C LEU A 89 -1.56 6.47 -17.54
N GLN A 90 -1.00 7.38 -18.33
CA GLN A 90 -1.39 8.79 -18.35
C GLN A 90 -2.73 9.05 -19.08
N HIS A 91 -3.35 8.02 -19.67
CA HIS A 91 -4.68 8.15 -20.28
C HIS A 91 -5.82 7.84 -19.30
N TYR A 92 -5.53 7.24 -18.16
CA TYR A 92 -6.50 7.06 -17.08
C TYR A 92 -6.69 8.36 -16.31
N GLN A 93 -7.88 8.56 -15.76
CA GLN A 93 -8.16 9.70 -14.87
C GLN A 93 -7.69 9.36 -13.45
N THR A 94 -7.84 8.09 -13.04
CA THR A 94 -7.45 7.63 -11.71
C THR A 94 -6.67 6.32 -11.78
N LEU A 95 -5.59 6.26 -11.01
CA LEU A 95 -4.81 5.06 -10.75
C LEU A 95 -5.02 4.63 -9.30
N VAL A 96 -5.42 3.39 -9.07
CA VAL A 96 -5.67 2.86 -7.73
C VAL A 96 -4.69 1.74 -7.44
N LEU A 97 -3.85 1.94 -6.41
CA LEU A 97 -2.88 0.96 -5.97
C LEU A 97 -3.53 -0.05 -5.02
N ASP A 98 -3.21 -1.34 -5.20
CA ASP A 98 -3.48 -2.41 -4.24
C ASP A 98 -2.11 -2.93 -3.76
N GLU A 99 -1.77 -2.71 -2.50
CA GLU A 99 -0.43 -2.91 -1.94
C GLU A 99 0.63 -1.97 -2.56
N GLY A 100 0.44 -0.69 -2.39
CA GLY A 100 1.35 0.39 -2.80
C GLY A 100 2.36 0.78 -1.70
N ALA A 101 2.61 2.09 -1.60
CA ALA A 101 3.62 2.65 -0.69
C ALA A 101 3.21 2.55 0.78
N VAL A 102 1.98 2.96 1.10
CA VAL A 102 1.49 2.96 2.49
C VAL A 102 1.45 1.54 3.05
N PHE A 103 0.90 0.59 2.27
CA PHE A 103 0.85 -0.81 2.67
C PHE A 103 2.25 -1.42 2.87
N THR A 104 3.16 -1.18 1.92
CA THR A 104 4.51 -1.77 1.98
C THR A 104 5.35 -1.17 3.10
N LEU A 105 5.31 0.14 3.30
CA LEU A 105 6.02 0.80 4.40
C LEU A 105 5.43 0.42 5.75
N ALA A 106 4.10 0.33 5.88
CA ALA A 106 3.45 -0.16 7.10
C ALA A 106 3.85 -1.60 7.42
N LYS A 107 3.93 -2.48 6.40
CA LYS A 107 4.43 -3.85 6.58
C LYS A 107 5.88 -3.88 7.07
N LEU A 108 6.75 -3.07 6.51
CA LEU A 108 8.14 -2.92 6.97
C LEU A 108 8.20 -2.38 8.40
N CYS A 109 7.35 -1.42 8.75
CA CYS A 109 7.24 -0.87 10.10
C CYS A 109 6.74 -1.91 11.12
N ALA A 110 5.72 -2.70 10.76
CA ALA A 110 5.12 -3.69 11.66
C ALA A 110 6.00 -4.92 11.85
N PHE A 111 6.62 -5.43 10.77
CA PHE A 111 7.23 -6.76 10.73
C PHE A 111 8.66 -6.78 10.19
N GLY A 112 9.18 -5.63 9.77
CA GLY A 112 10.57 -5.48 9.38
C GLY A 112 11.52 -5.61 10.57
N ARG A 113 12.83 -5.67 10.28
CA ARG A 113 13.87 -5.71 11.31
C ARG A 113 13.87 -4.45 12.17
N GLU A 114 14.39 -4.56 13.38
CA GLU A 114 14.41 -3.45 14.35
C GLU A 114 15.21 -2.25 13.85
N ASN A 115 16.29 -2.48 13.09
CA ASN A 115 17.09 -1.40 12.49
C ASN A 115 16.25 -0.54 11.53
N ILE A 116 15.37 -1.13 10.68
CA ILE A 116 14.48 -0.35 9.80
C ILE A 116 13.51 0.48 10.61
N LYS A 117 12.94 -0.07 11.68
CA LYS A 117 12.02 0.65 12.55
C LYS A 117 12.65 1.87 13.20
N ARG A 118 13.94 1.79 13.56
CA ARG A 118 14.73 2.90 14.13
C ARG A 118 15.10 3.96 13.11
N ARG A 119 15.21 3.59 11.83
CA ARG A 119 15.70 4.45 10.75
C ARG A 119 14.63 5.33 10.07
N PHE A 120 13.40 5.37 10.63
CA PHE A 120 12.35 6.25 10.09
C PHE A 120 12.71 7.74 10.10
N CYS A 121 13.72 8.15 10.87
CA CYS A 121 14.25 9.52 10.89
C CYS A 121 15.40 9.75 9.89
N GLU A 122 15.85 8.74 9.16
CA GLU A 122 16.98 8.89 8.24
C GLU A 122 16.60 9.62 6.95
N LYS A 123 17.53 10.40 6.44
CA LYS A 123 17.31 11.28 5.29
C LYS A 123 16.74 10.58 4.07
N TRP A 124 17.26 9.40 3.71
CA TRP A 124 16.79 8.65 2.54
C TRP A 124 15.33 8.23 2.67
N LEU A 125 14.89 7.84 3.87
CA LEU A 125 13.50 7.43 4.10
C LEU A 125 12.58 8.65 4.11
N GLN A 126 13.03 9.78 4.65
CA GLN A 126 12.28 11.04 4.59
C GLN A 126 12.14 11.54 3.15
N ASP A 127 13.19 11.46 2.34
CA ASP A 127 13.13 11.80 0.91
C ASP A 127 12.18 10.87 0.16
N PHE A 128 12.17 9.59 0.51
CA PHE A 128 11.29 8.60 -0.06
C PHE A 128 9.81 8.82 0.33
N LEU A 129 9.55 9.14 1.60
CA LEU A 129 8.22 9.52 2.09
C LEU A 129 7.72 10.79 1.39
N ARG A 130 8.57 11.81 1.25
CA ARG A 130 8.27 13.05 0.51
C ARG A 130 7.90 12.77 -0.95
N GLN A 131 8.66 11.89 -1.62
CA GLN A 131 8.38 11.48 -2.98
C GLN A 131 7.00 10.80 -3.11
N TRP A 132 6.65 9.92 -2.18
CA TRP A 132 5.35 9.25 -2.19
C TRP A 132 4.21 10.18 -1.76
N ALA A 133 4.44 11.08 -0.81
CA ALA A 133 3.47 12.12 -0.47
C ALA A 133 3.14 13.03 -1.66
N SER A 134 4.12 13.33 -2.52
CA SER A 134 3.89 14.09 -3.76
C SER A 134 3.18 13.29 -4.86
N THR A 135 3.14 11.97 -4.75
CA THR A 135 2.57 11.07 -5.75
C THR A 135 1.15 10.63 -5.41
N LEU A 136 0.88 10.38 -4.12
CA LEU A 136 -0.43 9.96 -3.63
C LEU A 136 -1.34 11.18 -3.42
N ASP A 137 -2.58 11.09 -3.92
CA ASP A 137 -3.62 12.11 -3.71
C ASP A 137 -4.63 11.67 -2.65
N ALA A 138 -4.91 10.35 -2.55
CA ALA A 138 -5.84 9.81 -1.57
C ALA A 138 -5.44 8.44 -1.04
N ILE A 139 -5.96 8.12 0.14
CA ILE A 139 -5.88 6.80 0.77
C ILE A 139 -7.30 6.30 1.03
N ILE A 140 -7.59 5.09 0.59
CA ILE A 140 -8.84 4.37 0.81
C ILE A 140 -8.55 3.30 1.88
N TRP A 141 -8.90 3.60 3.13
CA TRP A 141 -8.70 2.69 4.23
C TRP A 141 -9.94 1.84 4.46
N LEU A 142 -9.84 0.56 4.14
CA LEU A 142 -10.86 -0.43 4.46
C LEU A 142 -10.55 -1.06 5.82
N ASP A 143 -11.56 -1.20 6.66
CA ASP A 143 -11.44 -1.91 7.94
C ASP A 143 -12.72 -2.69 8.27
N ALA A 144 -12.64 -3.56 9.27
CA ALA A 144 -13.75 -4.29 9.87
C ALA A 144 -13.35 -4.74 11.28
N PRO A 145 -14.30 -5.13 12.16
CA PRO A 145 -14.00 -5.72 13.47
C PRO A 145 -13.09 -6.95 13.37
N ASP A 146 -12.26 -7.14 14.39
CA ASP A 146 -11.26 -8.23 14.41
C ASP A 146 -11.90 -9.61 14.28
N SER A 147 -13.06 -9.85 14.90
CA SER A 147 -13.80 -11.09 14.76
C SER A 147 -14.15 -11.41 13.31
N ILE A 148 -14.65 -10.43 12.57
CA ILE A 148 -15.01 -10.56 11.15
C ILE A 148 -13.77 -10.79 10.29
N LEU A 149 -12.67 -10.07 10.57
CA LEU A 149 -11.42 -10.26 9.83
C LEU A 149 -10.80 -11.62 10.11
N THR A 150 -10.86 -12.12 11.35
CA THR A 150 -10.38 -13.46 11.75
C THR A 150 -11.15 -14.54 10.99
N GLU A 151 -12.47 -14.48 10.98
CA GLU A 151 -13.32 -15.40 10.21
C GLU A 151 -12.95 -15.39 8.72
N ARG A 152 -12.84 -14.19 8.12
CA ARG A 152 -12.48 -14.03 6.71
C ARG A 152 -11.06 -14.54 6.39
N ILE A 153 -10.09 -14.36 7.31
CA ILE A 153 -8.72 -14.88 7.15
C ILE A 153 -8.74 -16.41 7.16
N ARG A 154 -9.50 -17.04 8.07
CA ARG A 154 -9.62 -18.50 8.17
C ARG A 154 -10.34 -19.12 6.99
N ALA A 155 -11.38 -18.46 6.48
CA ALA A 155 -12.16 -18.93 5.33
C ALA A 155 -11.40 -18.85 3.99
N ARG A 156 -10.27 -18.13 3.90
CA ARG A 156 -9.52 -18.02 2.64
C ARG A 156 -8.94 -19.37 2.20
N HIS A 157 -9.05 -19.70 0.91
CA HIS A 157 -8.34 -20.84 0.32
C HIS A 157 -6.84 -20.62 0.23
N LYS A 158 -6.41 -19.37 0.04
CA LYS A 158 -4.99 -19.01 -0.06
C LYS A 158 -4.31 -19.04 1.32
N ALA A 159 -3.10 -19.59 1.38
CA ALA A 159 -2.28 -19.56 2.59
C ALA A 159 -2.05 -18.12 3.07
N HIS A 160 -2.13 -17.93 4.38
CA HIS A 160 -1.83 -16.65 5.02
C HIS A 160 -1.02 -16.89 6.30
N ARG A 161 -0.10 -15.97 6.60
CA ARG A 161 0.88 -16.10 7.69
C ARG A 161 0.23 -16.44 9.03
N VAL A 162 -0.89 -15.83 9.35
CA VAL A 162 -1.57 -16.00 10.65
C VAL A 162 -2.83 -16.86 10.57
N LYS A 163 -3.06 -17.60 9.49
CA LYS A 163 -4.28 -18.39 9.32
C LYS A 163 -4.43 -19.51 10.35
N ALA A 164 -3.32 -20.08 10.80
CA ALA A 164 -3.27 -21.18 11.75
C ALA A 164 -3.06 -20.71 13.20
N GLU A 165 -2.92 -19.40 13.42
CA GLU A 165 -2.67 -18.82 14.73
C GLU A 165 -3.95 -18.72 15.57
N THR A 166 -3.81 -18.49 16.87
CA THR A 166 -4.92 -18.21 17.80
C THR A 166 -5.60 -16.89 17.46
N ASP A 167 -6.84 -16.69 17.93
CA ASP A 167 -7.56 -15.43 17.73
C ASP A 167 -6.81 -14.23 18.33
N GLY A 168 -6.18 -14.39 19.49
CA GLY A 168 -5.38 -13.36 20.12
C GLY A 168 -4.17 -12.95 19.26
N GLU A 169 -3.45 -13.90 18.68
CA GLU A 169 -2.33 -13.64 17.79
C GLU A 169 -2.77 -12.98 16.49
N ILE A 170 -3.92 -13.39 15.94
CA ILE A 170 -4.52 -12.74 14.77
C ILE A 170 -4.89 -11.29 15.11
N HIS A 171 -5.53 -11.03 16.25
CA HIS A 171 -5.91 -9.67 16.69
C HIS A 171 -4.66 -8.79 16.91
N GLU A 172 -3.61 -9.31 17.53
CA GLU A 172 -2.34 -8.58 17.67
C GLU A 172 -1.74 -8.23 16.30
N PHE A 173 -1.74 -9.18 15.38
CA PHE A 173 -1.27 -8.96 14.00
C PHE A 173 -2.07 -7.86 13.30
N LEU A 174 -3.41 -7.85 13.43
CA LEU A 174 -4.27 -6.83 12.85
C LEU A 174 -4.03 -5.45 13.49
N ALA A 175 -3.91 -5.40 14.81
CA ALA A 175 -3.63 -4.17 15.57
C ALA A 175 -2.27 -3.57 15.16
N ARG A 176 -1.23 -4.39 14.99
CA ARG A 176 0.10 -3.95 14.52
C ARG A 176 0.04 -3.33 13.13
N TYR A 177 -0.76 -3.90 12.21
CA TYR A 177 -0.97 -3.30 10.90
C TYR A 177 -1.66 -1.95 10.98
N ARG A 178 -2.77 -1.85 11.74
CA ARG A 178 -3.50 -0.57 11.90
C ARG A 178 -2.61 0.52 12.48
N ALA A 179 -1.89 0.23 13.56
CA ALA A 179 -0.95 1.19 14.15
C ALA A 179 0.13 1.63 13.15
N SER A 180 0.61 0.70 12.31
CA SER A 180 1.61 1.02 11.29
C SER A 180 1.02 1.84 10.15
N PHE A 181 -0.24 1.61 9.74
CA PHE A 181 -0.92 2.46 8.75
C PHE A 181 -1.07 3.89 9.27
N GLU A 182 -1.55 4.08 10.52
CA GLU A 182 -1.66 5.41 11.13
C GLU A 182 -0.31 6.13 11.14
N LYS A 183 0.75 5.44 11.54
CA LYS A 183 2.10 6.01 11.56
C LYS A 183 2.54 6.46 10.17
N ILE A 184 2.42 5.61 9.14
CA ILE A 184 2.85 5.96 7.78
C ILE A 184 2.00 7.10 7.20
N ILE A 185 0.69 7.10 7.43
CA ILE A 185 -0.20 8.19 7.00
C ILE A 185 0.22 9.50 7.66
N SER A 186 0.48 9.49 8.98
CA SER A 186 0.96 10.66 9.71
C SER A 186 2.26 11.20 9.12
N GLU A 187 3.24 10.35 8.84
CA GLU A 187 4.51 10.74 8.22
C GLU A 187 4.30 11.35 6.81
N LEU A 188 3.44 10.77 5.99
CA LEU A 188 3.13 11.29 4.66
C LEU A 188 2.42 12.65 4.73
N THR A 189 1.51 12.82 5.69
CA THR A 189 0.73 14.07 5.84
C THR A 189 1.57 15.25 6.33
N VAL A 190 2.73 15.02 6.94
CA VAL A 190 3.72 16.08 7.22
C VAL A 190 4.19 16.78 5.95
N HIS A 191 4.26 16.04 4.83
CA HIS A 191 4.77 16.57 3.56
C HIS A 191 3.68 17.13 2.64
N ARG A 192 2.47 16.57 2.70
CA ARG A 192 1.32 17.01 1.90
C ARG A 192 0.02 16.55 2.56
N SER A 193 -1.01 17.40 2.53
CA SER A 193 -2.37 16.97 2.90
C SER A 193 -2.84 15.85 1.97
N LEU A 194 -3.24 14.71 2.55
CA LEU A 194 -3.79 13.55 1.85
C LEU A 194 -5.23 13.33 2.28
N LYS A 195 -6.11 13.08 1.31
CA LYS A 195 -7.49 12.66 1.61
C LYS A 195 -7.49 11.22 2.10
N VAL A 196 -8.05 10.97 3.28
CA VAL A 196 -8.18 9.61 3.84
C VAL A 196 -9.65 9.24 3.96
N MET A 197 -10.11 8.31 3.12
CA MET A 197 -11.46 7.74 3.17
C MET A 197 -11.44 6.46 4.00
N ARG A 198 -12.14 6.44 5.15
CA ARG A 198 -12.25 5.27 6.04
C ARG A 198 -13.61 4.60 5.84
N LEU A 199 -13.61 3.33 5.47
CA LEU A 199 -14.81 2.56 5.14
C LEU A 199 -14.85 1.26 5.95
N ASN A 200 -15.97 1.03 6.65
CA ASN A 200 -16.21 -0.22 7.37
C ASN A 200 -16.87 -1.24 6.42
N THR A 201 -16.16 -2.36 6.17
CA THR A 201 -16.61 -3.42 5.25
C THR A 201 -17.47 -4.50 5.91
N GLU A 202 -17.79 -4.35 7.20
CA GLU A 202 -18.84 -5.15 7.86
C GLU A 202 -20.22 -4.57 7.53
N ILE A 203 -20.36 -3.24 7.65
CA ILE A 203 -21.64 -2.53 7.52
C ILE A 203 -22.00 -2.31 6.06
N LEU A 204 -21.00 -2.04 5.21
CA LEU A 204 -21.23 -1.73 3.81
C LEU A 204 -21.09 -2.97 2.94
N ALA A 205 -22.14 -3.30 2.19
CA ALA A 205 -22.04 -4.27 1.12
C ALA A 205 -20.95 -3.87 0.11
N GLN A 206 -20.30 -4.85 -0.50
CA GLN A 206 -19.14 -4.62 -1.39
C GLN A 206 -19.47 -3.67 -2.56
N GLU A 207 -20.71 -3.69 -3.06
CA GLU A 207 -21.21 -2.78 -4.09
C GLU A 207 -21.20 -1.32 -3.60
N ARG A 208 -21.73 -1.09 -2.41
CA ARG A 208 -21.79 0.24 -1.79
C ARG A 208 -20.40 0.79 -1.44
N VAL A 209 -19.47 -0.09 -1.07
CA VAL A 209 -18.06 0.31 -0.87
C VAL A 209 -17.48 0.85 -2.18
N ALA A 210 -17.70 0.14 -3.30
CA ALA A 210 -17.21 0.58 -4.61
C ALA A 210 -17.87 1.89 -5.05
N ASP A 211 -19.19 2.05 -4.82
CA ASP A 211 -19.92 3.28 -5.15
C ASP A 211 -19.42 4.47 -4.34
N ALA A 212 -19.22 4.28 -3.03
CA ALA A 212 -18.70 5.33 -2.15
C ALA A 212 -17.27 5.75 -2.54
N VAL A 213 -16.43 4.79 -2.92
CA VAL A 213 -15.06 5.08 -3.39
C VAL A 213 -15.11 5.85 -4.70
N LEU A 214 -15.89 5.41 -5.70
CA LEU A 214 -16.00 6.11 -6.99
C LEU A 214 -16.56 7.52 -6.81
N ALA A 215 -17.56 7.71 -5.96
CA ALA A 215 -18.10 9.03 -5.66
C ALA A 215 -17.01 9.94 -5.06
N GLY A 216 -16.30 9.46 -4.03
CA GLY A 216 -15.23 10.23 -3.39
C GLY A 216 -14.03 10.51 -4.29
N LEU A 217 -13.73 9.64 -5.26
CA LEU A 217 -12.67 9.88 -6.26
C LEU A 217 -13.11 10.92 -7.30
N ARG A 218 -14.38 10.92 -7.72
CA ARG A 218 -14.91 11.85 -8.72
C ARG A 218 -15.04 13.28 -8.22
N GLU A 219 -15.26 13.50 -6.93
CA GLU A 219 -15.29 14.83 -6.33
C GLU A 219 -13.96 15.58 -6.46
N GLU A 220 -12.87 14.88 -6.80
CA GLU A 220 -11.52 15.43 -6.90
C GLU A 220 -11.07 15.66 -8.38
N TRP A 221 -11.88 15.24 -9.37
CA TRP A 221 -11.59 15.44 -10.80
C TRP A 221 -12.06 16.84 -11.23
#